data_7b9ed90094f21e64960a8b6b93529540
#
_entry.id   7b9ed90094f21e64960a8b6b93529540
#
_cell.length_a   1.000
_cell.length_b   1.000
_cell.length_c   1.000
_cell.angle_alpha   90.00
_cell.angle_beta   90.00
_cell.angle_gamma   90.00
#
_symmetry.space_group_name_H-M   'P 1'
#
loop_
_entity.id
_entity.type
_entity.pdbx_description
1 polymer ?
#
loop_
_entity_poly.entity_id
_entity_poly.type
_entity_poly.pdbx_seq_one_letter_code
_entity_poly.pdbx_strand_id
1 'polypeptide(L)'
;VAFDCEGFNTSESRQKSMTKAERTDVAVAFLQEIYDKGYTPMFYAACSELTNNSQWNIASLEKSFKIWVAQYPSTPYPETPSTSYTGTYSMWQYTNQGRVAGIGTNVDINVAYFGYSESNGSLSGETAAAASPDVEAGMVFTSVNDTVTAKDEVRLRDKPSQDTDATVIATLING
;
A
#
# COMPACT_ATOMS: atom_id res chain seq x y z
N VAL A 1 7.00 -3.83 -1.72
CA VAL A 1 7.29 -2.91 -2.85
C VAL A 1 6.09 -2.87 -3.77
N ALA A 2 5.60 -1.66 -4.13
CA ALA A 2 4.45 -1.50 -5.01
C ALA A 2 4.88 -1.22 -6.46
N PHE A 3 4.14 -1.80 -7.41
CA PHE A 3 4.09 -1.36 -8.79
C PHE A 3 3.07 -0.23 -8.87
N ASP A 4 3.58 0.97 -9.05
CA ASP A 4 2.80 2.18 -9.22
C ASP A 4 3.00 2.68 -10.66
N CYS A 5 1.92 2.67 -11.43
CA CYS A 5 1.93 3.08 -12.83
C CYS A 5 0.71 3.93 -13.12
N GLU A 6 0.91 5.23 -13.08
CA GLU A 6 -0.13 6.23 -13.32
C GLU A 6 0.15 7.05 -14.58
N GLY A 7 -0.84 7.76 -15.08
CA GLY A 7 -0.67 8.65 -16.23
C GLY A 7 -0.27 7.96 -17.53
N PHE A 8 -0.41 6.66 -17.66
CA PHE A 8 0.03 5.88 -18.83
C PHE A 8 -0.75 6.20 -20.12
N ASN A 9 -1.89 6.87 -20.01
CA ASN A 9 -2.70 7.31 -21.17
C ASN A 9 -2.33 8.69 -21.70
N THR A 10 -1.38 9.40 -21.10
CA THR A 10 -0.94 10.72 -21.55
C THR A 10 -0.12 10.61 -22.85
N SER A 11 -0.01 11.70 -23.61
CA SER A 11 0.78 11.75 -24.84
C SER A 11 2.25 11.42 -24.62
N GLU A 12 2.76 11.75 -23.47
CA GLU A 12 4.16 11.60 -23.08
C GLU A 12 4.50 10.20 -22.53
N SER A 13 3.48 9.41 -22.24
CA SER A 13 3.70 8.07 -21.66
C SER A 13 4.19 7.08 -22.72
N ARG A 14 5.30 6.40 -22.40
CA ARG A 14 5.80 5.27 -23.19
C ARG A 14 4.83 4.09 -23.24
N GLN A 15 3.87 4.04 -22.33
CA GLN A 15 2.88 2.97 -22.25
C GLN A 15 1.57 3.28 -22.99
N LYS A 16 1.44 4.46 -23.59
CA LYS A 16 0.21 4.90 -24.26
C LYS A 16 -0.28 3.92 -25.32
N SER A 17 0.64 3.35 -26.10
CA SER A 17 0.33 2.43 -27.20
C SER A 17 0.23 0.96 -26.76
N MET A 18 0.52 0.66 -25.52
CA MET A 18 0.44 -0.71 -25.02
C MET A 18 -1.01 -1.17 -24.90
N THR A 19 -1.24 -2.39 -25.32
CA THR A 19 -2.50 -3.07 -25.05
C THR A 19 -2.65 -3.38 -23.55
N LYS A 20 -3.86 -3.69 -23.14
CA LYS A 20 -4.15 -4.19 -21.78
C LYS A 20 -3.27 -5.40 -21.40
N ALA A 21 -3.11 -6.34 -22.33
CA ALA A 21 -2.29 -7.54 -22.09
C ALA A 21 -0.82 -7.16 -21.86
N GLU A 22 -0.21 -6.43 -22.78
CA GLU A 22 1.19 -6.01 -22.66
C GLU A 22 1.48 -5.21 -21.39
N ARG A 23 0.58 -4.29 -21.04
CA ARG A 23 0.72 -3.52 -19.80
C ARG A 23 0.63 -4.42 -18.56
N THR A 24 -0.28 -5.38 -18.56
CA THR A 24 -0.40 -6.36 -17.47
C THR A 24 0.86 -7.22 -17.39
N ASP A 25 1.42 -7.66 -18.52
CA ASP A 25 2.65 -8.47 -18.54
C ASP A 25 3.84 -7.69 -17.94
N VAL A 26 3.95 -6.39 -18.21
CA VAL A 26 4.97 -5.52 -17.59
C VAL A 26 4.79 -5.47 -16.08
N ALA A 27 3.55 -5.29 -15.59
CA ALA A 27 3.27 -5.28 -14.17
C ALA A 27 3.62 -6.62 -13.52
N VAL A 28 3.21 -7.73 -14.14
CA VAL A 28 3.51 -9.08 -13.66
C VAL A 28 5.02 -9.32 -13.61
N ALA A 29 5.76 -8.95 -14.65
CA ALA A 29 7.22 -9.12 -14.68
C ALA A 29 7.91 -8.34 -13.54
N PHE A 30 7.50 -7.10 -13.30
CA PHE A 30 8.00 -6.29 -12.18
C PHE A 30 7.68 -6.92 -10.83
N LEU A 31 6.42 -7.28 -10.61
CA LEU A 31 5.97 -7.84 -9.34
C LEU A 31 6.61 -9.20 -9.06
N GLN A 32 6.81 -10.01 -10.09
CA GLN A 32 7.52 -11.29 -9.95
C GLN A 32 8.99 -11.09 -9.57
N GLU A 33 9.69 -10.14 -10.20
CA GLU A 33 11.08 -9.84 -9.84
C GLU A 33 11.20 -9.36 -8.38
N ILE A 34 10.24 -8.54 -7.91
CA ILE A 34 10.17 -8.10 -6.50
C ILE A 34 10.01 -9.32 -5.58
N TYR A 35 9.12 -10.24 -5.94
CA TYR A 35 8.91 -11.48 -5.17
C TYR A 35 10.17 -12.34 -5.13
N ASP A 36 10.82 -12.54 -6.28
CA ASP A 36 12.03 -13.37 -6.41
C ASP A 36 13.22 -12.80 -5.62
N LYS A 37 13.23 -11.48 -5.38
CA LYS A 37 14.21 -10.80 -4.51
C LYS A 37 13.87 -10.87 -3.02
N GLY A 38 12.78 -11.52 -2.66
CA GLY A 38 12.42 -11.71 -1.26
C GLY A 38 11.56 -10.59 -0.66
N TYR A 39 10.96 -9.73 -1.47
CA TYR A 39 10.06 -8.67 -1.02
C TYR A 39 8.60 -9.02 -1.30
N THR A 40 7.68 -8.43 -0.55
CA THR A 40 6.25 -8.55 -0.82
C THR A 40 5.86 -7.60 -1.96
N PRO A 41 5.42 -8.12 -3.12
CA PRO A 41 4.96 -7.32 -4.22
C PRO A 41 3.51 -6.85 -4.00
N MET A 42 3.21 -5.62 -4.41
CA MET A 42 1.86 -5.07 -4.41
C MET A 42 1.58 -4.36 -5.74
N PHE A 43 0.37 -4.51 -6.24
CA PHE A 43 -0.13 -3.76 -7.38
C PHE A 43 -1.00 -2.60 -6.88
N TYR A 44 -0.58 -1.37 -7.15
CA TYR A 44 -1.32 -0.15 -6.81
C TYR A 44 -2.11 0.34 -8.01
N ALA A 45 -3.38 0.67 -7.82
CA ALA A 45 -4.19 1.35 -8.82
C ALA A 45 -5.41 2.05 -8.20
N ALA A 46 -5.95 3.03 -8.93
CA ALA A 46 -7.22 3.65 -8.56
C ALA A 46 -8.37 2.64 -8.62
N CYS A 47 -9.33 2.77 -7.70
CA CYS A 47 -10.52 1.93 -7.65
C CYS A 47 -11.26 1.88 -9.00
N SER A 48 -11.32 3.00 -9.72
CA SER A 48 -11.94 3.05 -11.04
C SER A 48 -11.23 2.18 -12.07
N GLU A 49 -9.91 2.11 -12.04
CA GLU A 49 -9.11 1.26 -12.95
C GLU A 49 -9.30 -0.22 -12.62
N LEU A 50 -9.31 -0.55 -11.32
CA LEU A 50 -9.55 -1.90 -10.85
C LEU A 50 -10.96 -2.38 -11.24
N THR A 51 -11.97 -1.50 -11.12
CA THR A 51 -13.37 -1.84 -11.37
C THR A 51 -13.68 -1.99 -12.86
N ASN A 52 -13.20 -1.06 -13.71
CA ASN A 52 -13.55 -1.07 -15.12
C ASN A 52 -12.80 -2.13 -15.93
N ASN A 53 -11.70 -2.64 -15.40
CA ASN A 53 -10.91 -3.72 -16.00
C ASN A 53 -10.49 -3.46 -17.47
N SER A 54 -10.46 -2.20 -17.89
CA SER A 54 -10.11 -1.82 -19.27
C SER A 54 -8.61 -1.69 -19.50
N GLN A 55 -7.88 -1.35 -18.44
CA GLN A 55 -6.45 -1.03 -18.52
C GLN A 55 -5.55 -2.19 -18.07
N TRP A 56 -6.06 -3.04 -17.21
CA TRP A 56 -5.33 -4.14 -16.56
C TRP A 56 -6.14 -5.43 -16.61
N ASN A 57 -5.51 -6.58 -16.65
CA ASN A 57 -6.16 -7.86 -16.40
C ASN A 57 -6.23 -8.09 -14.88
N ILE A 58 -7.22 -7.47 -14.26
CA ILE A 58 -7.35 -7.43 -12.81
C ILE A 58 -7.49 -8.84 -12.21
N ALA A 59 -8.26 -9.72 -12.82
CA ALA A 59 -8.43 -11.08 -12.32
C ALA A 59 -7.10 -11.87 -12.25
N SER A 60 -6.18 -11.59 -13.16
CA SER A 60 -4.84 -12.20 -13.14
C SER A 60 -3.98 -11.60 -12.03
N LEU A 61 -4.03 -10.28 -11.84
CA LEU A 61 -3.25 -9.58 -10.82
C LEU A 61 -3.73 -9.93 -9.41
N GLU A 62 -5.03 -9.92 -9.14
CA GLU A 62 -5.62 -10.28 -7.85
C GLU A 62 -5.32 -11.72 -7.43
N LYS A 63 -5.23 -12.63 -8.40
CA LYS A 63 -4.92 -14.03 -8.12
C LYS A 63 -3.49 -14.22 -7.62
N SER A 64 -2.57 -13.35 -8.04
CA SER A 64 -1.14 -13.57 -7.86
C SER A 64 -0.49 -12.57 -6.91
N PHE A 65 -1.05 -11.38 -6.73
CA PHE A 65 -0.40 -10.31 -5.99
C PHE A 65 -1.37 -9.59 -5.04
N LYS A 66 -0.84 -9.00 -4.00
CA LYS A 66 -1.59 -8.11 -3.12
C LYS A 66 -2.00 -6.85 -3.89
N ILE A 67 -3.25 -6.42 -3.73
CA ILE A 67 -3.76 -5.21 -4.35
C ILE A 67 -3.81 -4.07 -3.32
N TRP A 68 -3.33 -2.92 -3.75
CA TRP A 68 -3.43 -1.66 -3.01
C TRP A 68 -4.35 -0.72 -3.77
N VAL A 69 -5.54 -0.51 -3.23
CA VAL A 69 -6.59 0.31 -3.85
C VAL A 69 -6.42 1.76 -3.45
N ALA A 70 -6.49 2.69 -4.40
CA ALA A 70 -6.66 4.10 -4.12
C ALA A 70 -8.10 4.53 -4.38
N GLN A 71 -8.77 5.02 -3.35
CA GLN A 71 -10.11 5.60 -3.45
C GLN A 71 -10.33 6.58 -2.29
N TYR A 72 -10.72 7.79 -2.61
CA TYR A 72 -10.89 8.88 -1.66
C TYR A 72 -12.39 9.20 -1.49
N PRO A 73 -13.09 8.58 -0.53
CA PRO A 73 -14.47 8.93 -0.23
C PRO A 73 -14.54 10.35 0.36
N SER A 74 -15.70 11.00 0.23
CA SER A 74 -15.92 12.34 0.79
C SER A 74 -15.77 12.39 2.32
N THR A 75 -16.09 11.26 2.97
CA THR A 75 -15.85 11.05 4.40
C THR A 75 -14.82 9.93 4.51
N PRO A 76 -13.58 10.24 4.93
CA PRO A 76 -12.51 9.24 4.98
C PRO A 76 -12.73 8.16 6.04
N TYR A 77 -11.83 7.17 6.05
CA TYR A 77 -11.75 6.22 7.17
C TYR A 77 -11.48 6.98 8.49
N PRO A 78 -12.09 6.58 9.63
CA PRO A 78 -12.88 5.36 9.83
C PRO A 78 -14.39 5.49 9.56
N GLU A 79 -14.93 6.66 9.32
CA GLU A 79 -16.36 6.88 9.08
C GLU A 79 -16.85 6.10 7.85
N THR A 80 -16.06 6.06 6.78
CA THR A 80 -16.20 5.10 5.70
C THR A 80 -15.27 3.91 6.00
N PRO A 81 -15.82 2.74 6.35
CA PRO A 81 -15.01 1.65 6.92
C PRO A 81 -14.21 0.86 5.87
N SER A 82 -14.56 0.98 4.59
CA SER A 82 -13.93 0.26 3.49
C SER A 82 -14.07 0.99 2.17
N THR A 83 -13.22 0.64 1.19
CA THR A 83 -13.40 1.05 -0.20
C THR A 83 -14.67 0.46 -0.80
N SER A 84 -15.20 1.07 -1.87
CA SER A 84 -16.29 0.50 -2.67
C SER A 84 -15.82 -0.58 -3.66
N TYR A 85 -14.52 -0.82 -3.73
CA TYR A 85 -13.97 -1.91 -4.54
C TYR A 85 -14.42 -3.26 -3.99
N THR A 86 -14.98 -4.10 -4.85
CA THR A 86 -15.56 -5.41 -4.46
C THR A 86 -14.63 -6.59 -4.72
N GLY A 87 -13.46 -6.36 -5.34
CA GLY A 87 -12.43 -7.37 -5.53
C GLY A 87 -11.59 -7.59 -4.28
N THR A 88 -10.60 -8.44 -4.41
CA THR A 88 -9.65 -8.73 -3.32
C THR A 88 -8.61 -7.64 -3.21
N TYR A 89 -8.41 -7.10 -2.02
CA TYR A 89 -7.36 -6.11 -1.76
C TYR A 89 -6.77 -6.28 -0.36
N SER A 90 -5.54 -5.79 -0.19
CA SER A 90 -4.80 -5.91 1.08
C SER A 90 -4.46 -4.55 1.69
N MET A 91 -4.60 -3.47 0.94
CA MET A 91 -4.33 -2.12 1.41
C MET A 91 -5.24 -1.11 0.71
N TRP A 92 -5.66 -0.10 1.43
CA TRP A 92 -6.50 0.97 0.90
C TRP A 92 -5.94 2.34 1.25
N GLN A 93 -5.59 3.13 0.24
CA GLN A 93 -5.31 4.56 0.36
C GLN A 93 -6.63 5.31 0.34
N TYR A 94 -7.04 5.84 1.49
CA TYR A 94 -8.36 6.41 1.67
C TYR A 94 -8.40 7.94 1.62
N THR A 95 -7.25 8.59 1.59
CA THR A 95 -7.14 10.04 1.39
C THR A 95 -5.75 10.42 0.90
N ASN A 96 -5.68 11.47 0.10
CA ASN A 96 -4.45 12.18 -0.28
C ASN A 96 -4.37 13.58 0.37
N GLN A 97 -5.19 13.84 1.37
CA GLN A 97 -5.27 15.12 2.08
C GLN A 97 -5.04 14.96 3.59
N GLY A 98 -4.40 13.86 3.97
CA GLY A 98 -4.08 13.58 5.35
C GLY A 98 -3.15 14.63 5.96
N ARG A 99 -3.16 14.71 7.29
CA ARG A 99 -2.30 15.58 8.07
C ARG A 99 -1.55 14.76 9.10
N VAL A 100 -0.24 14.93 9.10
CA VAL A 100 0.65 14.31 10.07
C VAL A 100 1.43 15.40 10.77
N ALA A 101 1.50 15.34 12.10
CA ALA A 101 2.25 16.32 12.90
C ALA A 101 3.71 16.36 12.44
N GLY A 102 4.21 17.57 12.21
CA GLY A 102 5.58 17.79 11.69
C GLY A 102 5.72 17.79 10.16
N ILE A 103 4.65 17.45 9.41
CA ILE A 103 4.63 17.53 7.95
C ILE A 103 3.74 18.69 7.50
N GLY A 104 4.32 19.67 6.79
CA GLY A 104 3.64 20.90 6.36
C GLY A 104 2.71 20.74 5.15
N THR A 105 2.76 19.61 4.45
CA THR A 105 1.95 19.33 3.26
C THR A 105 0.92 18.25 3.53
N ASN A 106 0.01 18.02 2.58
CA ASN A 106 -0.86 16.85 2.59
C ASN A 106 -0.02 15.58 2.44
N VAL A 107 -0.49 14.50 3.05
CA VAL A 107 0.09 13.16 2.93
C VAL A 107 -0.99 12.15 2.58
N ASP A 108 -0.60 11.12 1.85
CA ASP A 108 -1.46 9.98 1.57
C ASP A 108 -1.55 9.11 2.82
N ILE A 109 -2.78 8.76 3.21
CA ILE A 109 -3.00 7.90 4.37
C ILE A 109 -3.71 6.63 3.95
N ASN A 110 -3.26 5.53 4.55
CA ASN A 110 -3.65 4.20 4.18
C ASN A 110 -4.09 3.39 5.39
N VAL A 111 -4.93 2.39 5.14
CA VAL A 111 -5.15 1.27 6.04
C VAL A 111 -4.64 0.00 5.37
N ALA A 112 -3.83 -0.77 6.07
CA ALA A 112 -3.31 -2.06 5.64
C ALA A 112 -4.02 -3.18 6.40
N TYR A 113 -4.34 -4.26 5.70
CA TYR A 113 -5.05 -5.42 6.23
C TYR A 113 -4.12 -6.63 6.35
N PHE A 114 -2.82 -6.39 6.46
CA PHE A 114 -1.79 -7.41 6.63
C PHE A 114 -0.70 -6.91 7.56
N GLY A 115 0.05 -7.82 8.19
CA GLY A 115 1.23 -7.48 8.98
C GLY A 115 2.43 -7.16 8.10
N TYR A 116 3.16 -6.09 8.41
CA TYR A 116 4.40 -5.74 7.69
C TYR A 116 5.57 -6.68 7.99
N SER A 117 5.46 -7.49 9.04
CA SER A 117 6.43 -8.53 9.39
C SER A 117 6.28 -9.82 8.60
N GLU A 118 5.22 -9.95 7.79
CA GLU A 118 5.02 -11.12 6.95
C GLU A 118 6.07 -11.16 5.84
N SER A 119 7.06 -12.01 6.02
CA SER A 119 8.01 -12.34 4.97
C SER A 119 7.30 -13.09 3.83
N ASN A 120 7.50 -12.68 2.61
CA ASN A 120 7.39 -13.45 1.35
C ASN A 120 6.33 -14.55 1.21
N GLY A 121 5.35 -14.69 2.05
CA GLY A 121 4.61 -15.93 2.12
C GLY A 121 3.39 -16.04 1.23
N SER A 122 2.85 -14.97 0.68
CA SER A 122 1.58 -15.07 -0.05
C SER A 122 1.53 -14.19 -1.28
N LEU A 123 1.48 -14.83 -2.43
CA LEU A 123 1.16 -14.17 -3.70
C LEU A 123 -0.35 -13.91 -3.83
N SER A 124 -1.20 -14.57 -3.05
CA SER A 124 -2.64 -14.36 -3.08
C SER A 124 -3.03 -13.16 -2.23
N GLY A 125 -3.85 -12.29 -2.79
CA GLY A 125 -4.52 -11.25 -2.02
C GLY A 125 -5.38 -11.85 -0.92
N GLU A 126 -5.26 -11.35 0.29
CA GLU A 126 -6.23 -11.67 1.34
C GLU A 126 -7.49 -10.84 1.09
N THR A 127 -8.64 -11.47 1.23
CA THR A 127 -9.91 -10.75 1.23
C THR A 127 -9.95 -9.82 2.44
N ALA A 128 -10.33 -8.58 2.22
CA ALA A 128 -10.68 -7.65 3.29
C ALA A 128 -12.00 -8.07 3.97
N ALA A 129 -12.09 -9.31 4.41
CA ALA A 129 -13.06 -9.71 5.40
C ALA A 129 -12.52 -9.18 6.73
N ALA A 130 -13.22 -8.21 7.33
CA ALA A 130 -13.03 -7.66 8.66
C ALA A 130 -12.00 -8.42 9.54
N ALA A 131 -10.77 -8.51 9.08
CA ALA A 131 -9.68 -9.01 9.89
C ALA A 131 -9.35 -7.89 10.86
N SER A 132 -9.55 -8.16 12.13
CA SER A 132 -8.83 -7.40 13.15
C SER A 132 -7.37 -7.34 12.70
N PRO A 133 -6.73 -6.17 12.72
CA PRO A 133 -5.32 -6.09 12.39
C PRO A 133 -4.59 -7.12 13.26
N ASP A 134 -3.86 -8.03 12.63
CA ASP A 134 -2.92 -8.88 13.35
C ASP A 134 -1.91 -7.94 14.00
N VAL A 135 -2.11 -7.72 15.26
CA VAL A 135 -1.24 -6.89 16.08
C VAL A 135 0.01 -7.71 16.33
N GLU A 136 1.10 -7.35 15.70
CA GLU A 136 2.41 -7.88 16.09
C GLU A 136 2.57 -7.67 17.61
N ALA A 137 2.93 -8.72 18.33
CA ALA A 137 2.96 -8.68 19.80
C ALA A 137 3.89 -7.54 20.28
N GLY A 138 3.30 -6.43 20.65
CA GLY A 138 4.00 -5.24 21.14
C GLY A 138 3.63 -3.91 20.48
N MET A 139 2.90 -3.90 19.36
CA MET A 139 2.33 -2.66 18.82
C MET A 139 0.83 -2.60 19.11
N VAL A 140 0.42 -1.59 19.85
CA VAL A 140 -1.01 -1.30 20.09
C VAL A 140 -1.36 -0.10 19.22
N PHE A 141 -2.13 -0.33 18.17
CA PHE A 141 -2.76 0.75 17.41
C PHE A 141 -4.14 1.00 18.04
N THR A 142 -4.27 2.08 18.75
CA THR A 142 -5.57 2.59 19.18
C THR A 142 -6.05 3.63 18.17
N SER A 143 -7.35 3.88 18.11
CA SER A 143 -8.01 4.67 17.06
C SER A 143 -7.32 6.01 16.74
N VAL A 144 -7.63 6.61 15.60
CA VAL A 144 -6.98 7.79 14.98
C VAL A 144 -6.83 9.02 15.88
N ASN A 145 -7.47 9.05 17.02
CA ASN A 145 -7.37 10.11 18.04
C ASN A 145 -6.48 9.74 19.22
N ASP A 146 -5.90 8.56 19.21
CA ASP A 146 -5.06 8.09 20.29
C ASP A 146 -3.58 8.18 19.94
N THR A 147 -2.78 8.45 20.95
CA THR A 147 -1.33 8.54 20.82
C THR A 147 -0.76 7.15 20.50
N VAL A 148 -0.03 7.03 19.41
CA VAL A 148 0.78 5.83 19.16
C VAL A 148 1.85 5.75 20.24
N THR A 149 1.72 4.82 21.15
CA THR A 149 2.73 4.54 22.17
C THR A 149 3.57 3.38 21.66
N ALA A 150 4.75 3.67 21.14
CA ALA A 150 5.73 2.63 20.90
C ALA A 150 6.24 2.10 22.25
N LYS A 151 6.32 0.79 22.39
CA LYS A 151 6.81 0.16 23.61
C LYS A 151 8.30 0.42 23.82
N ASP A 152 9.01 0.68 22.73
CA ASP A 152 10.43 1.00 22.67
C ASP A 152 10.66 2.27 21.85
N GLU A 153 11.92 2.65 21.64
CA GLU A 153 12.25 3.80 20.81
C GLU A 153 11.96 3.55 19.33
N VAL A 154 11.35 4.53 18.66
CA VAL A 154 11.20 4.54 17.20
C VAL A 154 12.29 5.42 16.60
N ARG A 155 13.09 4.86 15.71
CA ARG A 155 14.16 5.57 15.02
C ARG A 155 13.74 5.94 13.61
N LEU A 156 13.72 7.23 13.34
CA LEU A 156 13.61 7.75 11.99
C LEU A 156 15.01 7.73 11.36
N ARG A 157 15.14 7.13 10.18
CA ARG A 157 16.41 7.02 9.46
C ARG A 157 16.36 7.77 8.14
N ASP A 158 17.50 8.22 7.67
CA ASP A 158 17.66 8.89 6.37
C ASP A 158 17.54 7.95 5.18
N LYS A 159 17.65 6.64 5.41
CA LYS A 159 17.48 5.58 4.42
C LYS A 159 16.63 4.44 4.97
N PRO A 160 15.87 3.72 4.14
CA PRO A 160 15.09 2.56 4.56
C PRO A 160 15.98 1.33 4.79
N SER A 161 16.94 1.44 5.70
CA SER A 161 17.88 0.37 6.05
C SER A 161 18.13 0.35 7.56
N GLN A 162 18.43 -0.82 8.09
CA GLN A 162 18.92 -1.01 9.46
C GLN A 162 20.46 -1.13 9.50
N ASP A 163 21.09 -1.08 8.36
CA ASP A 163 22.55 -1.18 8.25
C ASP A 163 23.26 0.01 8.88
N THR A 164 24.55 -0.15 9.16
CA THR A 164 25.37 0.85 9.84
C THR A 164 25.59 2.13 9.03
N ASP A 165 25.27 2.12 7.72
CA ASP A 165 25.34 3.27 6.83
C ASP A 165 24.09 4.16 6.86
N ALA A 166 23.02 3.71 7.52
CA ALA A 166 21.79 4.48 7.69
C ALA A 166 21.87 5.31 8.97
N THR A 167 21.86 6.64 8.82
CA THR A 167 21.93 7.57 9.94
C THR A 167 20.56 7.71 10.63
N VAL A 168 20.53 7.59 11.94
CA VAL A 168 19.34 7.93 12.73
C VAL A 168 19.24 9.46 12.79
N ILE A 169 18.20 10.02 12.17
CA ILE A 169 17.97 11.47 12.12
C ILE A 169 17.05 11.96 13.24
N ALA A 170 16.25 11.08 13.81
CA ALA A 170 15.45 11.35 15.00
C ALA A 170 15.14 10.06 15.75
N THR A 171 14.98 10.18 17.06
CA THR A 171 14.49 9.11 17.93
C THR A 171 13.30 9.64 18.71
N LEU A 172 12.15 8.96 18.58
CA LEU A 172 10.98 9.23 19.39
C LEU A 172 11.06 8.32 20.63
N ILE A 173 11.12 8.92 21.79
CA ILE A 173 11.15 8.20 23.06
C ILE A 173 9.76 8.32 23.68
N ASN A 174 9.28 7.21 24.20
CA ASN A 174 8.03 7.19 24.94
C ASN A 174 8.20 8.06 26.21
N GLY A 175 7.40 9.12 26.33
CA GLY A 175 7.37 10.04 27.45
C GLY A 175 6.29 9.70 28.46
#